data_ef1e9e0eb04625fe6d9b81608dc7e222
#
_entry.id   ef1e9e0eb04625fe6d9b81608dc7e222
#
_cell.length_a   1.000
_cell.length_b   1.000
_cell.length_c   1.000
_cell.angle_alpha   90.00
_cell.angle_beta   90.00
_cell.angle_gamma   90.00
#
_symmetry.space_group_name_H-M   'P 1'
#
loop_
_entity.id
_entity.type
_entity.pdbx_description
1 polymer ?
#
loop_
_entity_poly.entity_id
_entity_poly.type
_entity_poly.pdbx_seq_one_letter_code
_entity_poly.pdbx_strand_id
1 'polypeptide(L)'
;MEEWREARQYRKGEGLAADCSLCNHRCHIQEGKHGICGVRVNRGGTLYATTFGKVSAEAVDPIEKKPLFHYLPGTRSYSLGSVGCNFRCEHCQNWHISRQGADRVMLTDLSPEEGVRRAQARQCASISWTYNEPTIWHEYPLEMGTLAKKAGLGTVYVTNGYITEDALRELAGMLDAFRVDIKAFTDEFYRKVCGAHLQPVLDSTILARELGMHIEIVNLMIPGLNDSPEETEALISWVLEHLGPDTPVHFTAFHPDYQMTGPGPTPVATLERAYRQARDLGLHYPYLGNVFMHRLESTYCPACGTLLIERHGFSATFRNLSGHQCTHCGETIAYVD
;
A
#
# COMPACT_ATOMS: atom_id res chain seq x y z
N MET A 1 -13.86 -5.78 30.36
CA MET A 1 -12.59 -6.28 29.76
C MET A 1 -12.68 -6.00 28.30
N GLU A 2 -11.72 -5.27 27.74
CA GLU A 2 -11.65 -5.11 26.29
C GLU A 2 -11.52 -6.50 25.67
N GLU A 3 -12.43 -6.83 24.78
CA GLU A 3 -12.48 -8.12 24.11
C GLU A 3 -11.49 -8.08 22.92
N TRP A 4 -10.20 -8.35 23.20
CA TRP A 4 -9.18 -8.45 22.18
C TRP A 4 -9.36 -9.74 21.37
N ARG A 5 -9.11 -9.66 20.07
CA ARG A 5 -9.13 -10.83 19.20
C ARG A 5 -7.83 -11.62 19.36
N GLU A 6 -7.88 -12.94 19.55
CA GLU A 6 -6.69 -13.77 19.43
C GLU A 6 -6.07 -13.58 18.04
N ALA A 7 -4.76 -13.33 18.05
CA ALA A 7 -4.03 -13.06 16.83
C ALA A 7 -3.84 -14.34 15.99
N ARG A 8 -3.80 -14.16 14.67
CA ARG A 8 -3.34 -15.20 13.74
C ARG A 8 -1.83 -15.07 13.54
N GLN A 9 -1.23 -16.03 12.81
CA GLN A 9 0.18 -15.95 12.41
C GLN A 9 1.13 -15.80 13.62
N TYR A 10 0.98 -16.70 14.63
CA TYR A 10 1.92 -16.84 15.73
C TYR A 10 1.99 -18.27 16.21
N ARG A 11 3.01 -18.58 16.98
CA ARG A 11 3.15 -19.85 17.73
C ARG A 11 3.54 -19.53 19.18
N LYS A 12 3.24 -20.45 20.09
CA LYS A 12 3.74 -20.37 21.45
C LYS A 12 5.25 -20.56 21.43
N GLY A 13 5.95 -19.64 22.07
CA GLY A 13 7.40 -19.71 22.27
C GLY A 13 7.78 -20.43 23.55
N GLU A 14 9.02 -20.27 23.97
CA GLU A 14 9.51 -20.85 25.22
C GLU A 14 8.86 -20.17 26.44
N GLY A 15 8.47 -20.94 27.43
CA GLY A 15 7.76 -20.45 28.63
C GLY A 15 6.40 -19.84 28.27
N LEU A 16 6.23 -18.56 28.59
CA LEU A 16 5.02 -17.77 28.26
C LEU A 16 5.27 -16.78 27.10
N ALA A 17 6.34 -16.95 26.32
CA ALA A 17 6.58 -16.10 25.16
C ALA A 17 5.66 -16.47 23.99
N ALA A 18 5.47 -15.56 23.05
CA ALA A 18 4.78 -15.78 21.78
C ALA A 18 5.66 -15.32 20.60
N ASP A 19 5.84 -16.18 19.61
CA ASP A 19 6.60 -15.90 18.40
C ASP A 19 5.64 -15.47 17.29
N CYS A 20 5.60 -14.19 16.98
CA CYS A 20 4.75 -13.63 15.93
C CYS A 20 5.42 -13.83 14.56
N SER A 21 4.69 -14.42 13.61
CA SER A 21 5.13 -14.64 12.22
C SER A 21 4.36 -13.83 11.18
N LEU A 22 3.59 -12.81 11.60
CA LEU A 22 2.76 -12.01 10.69
C LEU A 22 3.56 -11.17 9.70
N CYS A 23 4.62 -10.54 10.18
CA CYS A 23 5.50 -9.72 9.35
C CYS A 23 6.97 -10.14 9.53
N ASN A 24 7.83 -9.66 8.65
CA ASN A 24 9.23 -10.09 8.59
C ASN A 24 10.11 -9.58 9.76
N HIS A 25 9.55 -8.85 10.73
CA HIS A 25 10.22 -8.65 12.01
C HIS A 25 10.26 -9.90 12.89
N ARG A 26 9.34 -10.85 12.70
CA ARG A 26 9.28 -12.14 13.42
C ARG A 26 9.54 -11.98 14.92
N CYS A 27 8.74 -11.10 15.56
CA CYS A 27 8.94 -10.71 16.96
C CYS A 27 8.81 -11.88 17.90
N HIS A 28 9.81 -12.07 18.80
CA HIS A 28 9.69 -12.86 20.00
C HIS A 28 9.16 -11.97 21.12
N ILE A 29 7.92 -12.22 21.55
CA ILE A 29 7.17 -11.31 22.44
C ILE A 29 7.00 -11.97 23.81
N GLN A 30 7.69 -11.43 24.82
CA GLN A 30 7.59 -11.86 26.20
C GLN A 30 6.19 -11.56 26.78
N GLU A 31 5.83 -12.26 27.87
CA GLU A 31 4.60 -12.02 28.62
C GLU A 31 4.42 -10.54 28.97
N GLY A 32 3.21 -10.01 28.69
CA GLY A 32 2.84 -8.61 28.95
C GLY A 32 3.48 -7.60 27.99
N LYS A 33 4.27 -8.02 26.98
CA LYS A 33 4.93 -7.13 26.03
C LYS A 33 4.21 -7.08 24.69
N HIS A 34 4.53 -6.04 23.92
CA HIS A 34 4.02 -5.81 22.57
C HIS A 34 5.09 -6.14 21.53
N GLY A 35 4.65 -6.54 20.32
CA GLY A 35 5.50 -6.57 19.14
C GLY A 35 5.90 -5.16 18.71
N ILE A 36 6.86 -5.07 17.76
CA ILE A 36 7.38 -3.78 17.22
C ILE A 36 6.26 -2.88 16.71
N CYS A 37 5.19 -3.45 16.15
CA CYS A 37 4.04 -2.71 15.63
C CYS A 37 3.20 -2.00 16.70
N GLY A 38 3.34 -2.37 17.97
CA GLY A 38 2.63 -1.77 19.09
C GLY A 38 1.19 -2.26 19.33
N VAL A 39 0.65 -3.10 18.44
CA VAL A 39 -0.76 -3.51 18.45
C VAL A 39 -0.99 -5.01 18.59
N ARG A 40 0.07 -5.77 18.77
CA ARG A 40 0.03 -7.20 19.12
C ARG A 40 0.66 -7.40 20.48
N VAL A 41 -0.10 -7.94 21.42
CA VAL A 41 0.31 -8.11 22.82
C VAL A 41 0.24 -9.57 23.21
N ASN A 42 1.24 -10.04 23.95
CA ASN A 42 1.24 -11.37 24.55
C ASN A 42 0.63 -11.33 25.95
N ARG A 43 -0.34 -12.20 26.21
CA ARG A 43 -0.90 -12.45 27.56
C ARG A 43 -1.03 -13.95 27.78
N GLY A 44 -0.32 -14.46 28.76
CA GLY A 44 -0.33 -15.87 29.13
C GLY A 44 0.16 -16.81 28.03
N GLY A 45 1.09 -16.37 27.16
CA GLY A 45 1.55 -17.13 26.02
C GLY A 45 0.60 -17.13 24.82
N THR A 46 -0.50 -16.37 24.89
CA THR A 46 -1.43 -16.14 23.78
C THR A 46 -1.23 -14.73 23.23
N LEU A 47 -1.06 -14.62 21.92
CA LEU A 47 -0.92 -13.35 21.25
C LEU A 47 -2.29 -12.79 20.86
N TYR A 48 -2.52 -11.51 21.15
CA TYR A 48 -3.78 -10.82 20.84
C TYR A 48 -3.55 -9.62 19.93
N ALA A 49 -4.45 -9.42 18.97
CA ALA A 49 -4.60 -8.21 18.19
C ALA A 49 -5.51 -7.23 18.95
N THR A 50 -4.96 -6.09 19.37
CA THR A 50 -5.67 -5.11 20.21
C THR A 50 -6.54 -4.14 19.42
N THR A 51 -6.42 -4.16 18.09
CA THR A 51 -7.06 -3.19 17.17
C THR A 51 -8.15 -3.81 16.28
N PHE A 52 -8.58 -5.05 16.54
CA PHE A 52 -9.67 -5.64 15.77
C PHE A 52 -10.93 -4.77 15.87
N GLY A 53 -11.47 -4.34 14.72
CA GLY A 53 -12.62 -3.46 14.66
C GLY A 53 -12.40 -2.02 15.16
N LYS A 54 -11.15 -1.63 15.48
CA LYS A 54 -10.81 -0.28 15.98
C LYS A 54 -10.28 0.59 14.84
N VAL A 55 -11.00 1.62 14.48
CA VAL A 55 -10.74 2.52 13.34
C VAL A 55 -10.31 3.90 13.85
N SER A 56 -9.16 4.39 13.39
CA SER A 56 -8.65 5.75 13.67
C SER A 56 -8.97 6.74 12.55
N ALA A 57 -9.19 6.24 11.34
CA ALA A 57 -9.47 7.03 10.16
C ALA A 57 -10.48 6.30 9.26
N GLU A 58 -11.53 7.03 8.87
CA GLU A 58 -12.61 6.58 7.98
C GLU A 58 -12.90 7.66 6.95
N ALA A 59 -12.86 7.33 5.66
CA ALA A 59 -13.18 8.27 4.59
C ALA A 59 -13.74 7.57 3.35
N VAL A 60 -14.38 8.32 2.46
CA VAL A 60 -14.65 7.93 1.08
C VAL A 60 -13.71 8.73 0.20
N ASP A 61 -12.75 8.06 -0.39
CA ASP A 61 -11.72 8.67 -1.23
C ASP A 61 -11.87 8.23 -2.69
N PRO A 62 -11.51 9.07 -3.67
CA PRO A 62 -11.20 8.60 -5.01
C PRO A 62 -10.11 7.53 -4.97
N ILE A 63 -10.22 6.51 -5.84
CA ILE A 63 -9.23 5.43 -5.90
C ILE A 63 -7.84 5.98 -6.29
N GLU A 64 -7.80 7.02 -7.11
CA GLU A 64 -6.58 7.70 -7.54
C GLU A 64 -5.77 8.30 -6.38
N LYS A 65 -6.43 8.62 -5.26
CA LYS A 65 -5.74 9.11 -4.05
C LYS A 65 -4.88 8.04 -3.35
N LYS A 66 -5.00 6.74 -3.76
CA LYS A 66 -4.27 5.62 -3.12
C LYS A 66 -2.84 5.38 -3.57
N PRO A 67 -2.21 5.94 -4.54
CA PRO A 67 -2.39 5.97 -6.00
C PRO A 67 -2.66 4.57 -6.57
N LEU A 68 -3.82 4.40 -7.12
CA LEU A 68 -4.24 3.23 -7.92
C LEU A 68 -4.87 3.76 -9.20
N PHE A 69 -4.15 3.64 -10.32
CA PHE A 69 -4.52 4.24 -11.59
C PHE A 69 -5.02 3.19 -12.61
N HIS A 70 -4.69 1.93 -12.36
CA HIS A 70 -5.08 0.79 -13.18
C HIS A 70 -5.99 -0.22 -12.46
N TYR A 71 -6.46 0.11 -11.28
CA TYR A 71 -7.45 -0.67 -10.55
C TYR A 71 -8.67 0.19 -10.28
N LEU A 72 -9.82 -0.17 -10.89
CA LEU A 72 -11.11 0.54 -10.78
C LEU A 72 -10.99 2.07 -10.98
N PRO A 73 -10.34 2.55 -12.06
CA PRO A 73 -10.07 3.98 -12.24
C PRO A 73 -11.37 4.81 -12.26
N GLY A 74 -11.34 5.98 -11.63
CA GLY A 74 -12.47 6.90 -11.53
C GLY A 74 -13.53 6.53 -10.50
N THR A 75 -13.32 5.45 -9.71
CA THR A 75 -14.27 5.00 -8.68
C THR A 75 -13.96 5.58 -7.30
N ARG A 76 -14.86 5.32 -6.35
CA ARG A 76 -14.67 5.65 -4.93
C ARG A 76 -14.33 4.41 -4.12
N SER A 77 -13.40 4.56 -3.19
CA SER A 77 -13.03 3.53 -2.22
C SER A 77 -13.39 3.94 -0.81
N TYR A 78 -13.95 3.02 -0.05
CA TYR A 78 -14.15 3.19 1.39
C TYR A 78 -12.84 2.91 2.12
N SER A 79 -12.22 3.94 2.65
CA SER A 79 -10.88 3.95 3.18
C SER A 79 -10.88 3.86 4.70
N LEU A 80 -10.16 2.88 5.23
CA LEU A 80 -10.06 2.61 6.66
C LEU A 80 -8.59 2.53 7.10
N GLY A 81 -8.30 3.12 8.24
CA GLY A 81 -7.04 2.98 8.96
C GLY A 81 -7.24 2.72 10.44
N SER A 82 -6.26 2.09 11.05
CA SER A 82 -6.18 1.87 12.48
C SER A 82 -4.97 2.59 13.07
N VAL A 83 -4.31 2.04 14.06
CA VAL A 83 -3.10 2.61 14.68
C VAL A 83 -1.95 1.62 14.64
N GLY A 84 -0.72 2.14 14.82
CA GLY A 84 0.52 1.36 14.78
C GLY A 84 1.02 1.10 13.35
N CYS A 85 2.26 0.65 13.27
CA CYS A 85 2.94 0.26 12.03
C CYS A 85 4.13 -0.63 12.37
N ASN A 86 4.46 -1.57 11.51
CA ASN A 86 5.68 -2.37 11.63
C ASN A 86 6.94 -1.64 11.13
N PHE A 87 6.81 -0.51 10.40
CA PHE A 87 7.93 0.36 10.04
C PHE A 87 8.08 1.55 10.98
N ARG A 88 9.25 2.20 10.94
CA ARG A 88 9.59 3.39 11.73
C ARG A 88 10.09 4.53 10.85
N CYS A 89 9.47 4.70 9.66
CA CYS A 89 9.90 5.69 8.68
C CYS A 89 10.00 7.10 9.27
N GLU A 90 11.16 7.74 9.12
CA GLU A 90 11.42 9.11 9.60
C GLU A 90 10.59 10.15 8.83
N HIS A 91 10.18 9.83 7.59
CA HIS A 91 9.36 10.65 6.70
C HIS A 91 7.86 10.33 6.75
N CYS A 92 7.35 9.70 7.82
CA CYS A 92 5.98 9.21 7.88
C CYS A 92 4.98 10.36 7.96
N GLN A 93 4.17 10.56 6.91
CA GLN A 93 3.10 11.57 6.88
C GLN A 93 1.93 11.25 7.83
N ASN A 94 1.74 9.97 8.17
CA ASN A 94 0.69 9.51 9.09
C ASN A 94 1.26 9.12 10.46
N TRP A 95 2.36 9.75 10.89
CA TRP A 95 3.05 9.41 12.15
C TRP A 95 2.15 9.51 13.37
N HIS A 96 1.16 10.41 13.36
CA HIS A 96 0.20 10.64 14.44
C HIS A 96 -0.68 9.42 14.75
N ILE A 97 -0.85 8.49 13.80
CA ILE A 97 -1.53 7.21 14.01
C ILE A 97 -0.56 6.02 13.93
N SER A 98 0.43 6.08 13.05
CA SER A 98 1.36 4.98 12.82
C SER A 98 2.37 4.78 13.96
N ARG A 99 2.64 5.83 14.76
CA ARG A 99 3.61 5.82 15.85
C ARG A 99 2.98 5.78 17.24
N GLN A 100 1.65 5.67 17.31
CA GLN A 100 0.91 5.64 18.56
C GLN A 100 0.33 4.24 18.83
N GLY A 101 0.15 3.91 20.10
CA GLY A 101 -0.62 2.76 20.52
C GLY A 101 -2.12 3.07 20.56
N ALA A 102 -2.93 2.04 20.70
CA ALA A 102 -4.39 2.14 20.75
C ALA A 102 -4.91 2.99 21.95
N ASP A 103 -4.09 3.18 22.97
CA ASP A 103 -4.38 3.98 24.18
C ASP A 103 -4.20 5.50 23.99
N ARG A 104 -3.61 5.93 22.88
CA ARG A 104 -3.24 7.33 22.62
C ARG A 104 -3.97 8.00 21.48
N VAL A 105 -4.81 7.27 20.77
CA VAL A 105 -5.57 7.77 19.62
C VAL A 105 -7.03 7.45 19.85
N MET A 106 -7.90 8.39 19.51
CA MET A 106 -9.35 8.13 19.54
C MET A 106 -9.69 7.10 18.47
N LEU A 107 -10.28 5.98 18.89
CA LEU A 107 -10.69 4.89 18.02
C LEU A 107 -12.20 4.73 18.06
N THR A 108 -12.77 4.46 16.90
CA THR A 108 -14.20 4.14 16.74
C THR A 108 -14.36 2.66 16.49
N ASP A 109 -15.36 2.07 17.13
CA ASP A 109 -15.71 0.68 16.86
C ASP A 109 -16.47 0.56 15.54
N LEU A 110 -16.02 -0.37 14.70
CA LEU A 110 -16.62 -0.69 13.41
C LEU A 110 -16.52 -2.19 13.16
N SER A 111 -17.67 -2.90 13.22
CA SER A 111 -17.68 -4.32 12.87
C SER A 111 -17.41 -4.53 11.36
N PRO A 112 -16.90 -5.69 10.94
CA PRO A 112 -16.73 -6.02 9.53
C PRO A 112 -18.00 -5.86 8.70
N GLU A 113 -19.15 -6.30 9.22
CA GLU A 113 -20.46 -6.22 8.55
C GLU A 113 -20.92 -4.78 8.37
N GLU A 114 -20.80 -3.98 9.44
CA GLU A 114 -21.15 -2.55 9.40
C GLU A 114 -20.25 -1.79 8.43
N GLY A 115 -18.97 -2.10 8.38
CA GLY A 115 -18.05 -1.50 7.43
C GLY A 115 -18.40 -1.78 5.97
N VAL A 116 -18.75 -3.03 5.64
CA VAL A 116 -19.23 -3.40 4.29
C VAL A 116 -20.55 -2.68 3.97
N ARG A 117 -21.49 -2.65 4.91
CA ARG A 117 -22.75 -1.94 4.75
C ARG A 117 -22.56 -0.44 4.48
N ARG A 118 -21.63 0.21 5.19
CA ARG A 118 -21.27 1.63 4.97
C ARG A 118 -20.64 1.87 3.61
N ALA A 119 -19.77 0.96 3.15
CA ALA A 119 -19.17 1.05 1.83
C ALA A 119 -20.23 1.00 0.72
N GLN A 120 -21.17 0.05 0.81
CA GLN A 120 -22.28 -0.06 -0.14
C GLN A 120 -23.20 1.17 -0.09
N ALA A 121 -23.61 1.62 1.11
CA ALA A 121 -24.48 2.78 1.28
C ALA A 121 -23.87 4.06 0.71
N ARG A 122 -22.53 4.17 0.70
CA ARG A 122 -21.78 5.29 0.13
C ARG A 122 -21.40 5.07 -1.35
N GLN A 123 -21.90 4.00 -1.96
CA GLN A 123 -21.63 3.65 -3.37
C GLN A 123 -20.15 3.56 -3.70
N CYS A 124 -19.35 2.98 -2.80
CA CYS A 124 -17.96 2.69 -3.06
C CYS A 124 -17.82 1.41 -3.89
N ALA A 125 -16.90 1.38 -4.84
CA ALA A 125 -16.60 0.19 -5.63
C ALA A 125 -15.63 -0.75 -4.89
N SER A 126 -14.90 -0.24 -3.91
CA SER A 126 -13.90 -1.00 -3.15
C SER A 126 -13.81 -0.55 -1.69
N ILE A 127 -13.15 -1.40 -0.89
CA ILE A 127 -12.68 -1.08 0.47
C ILE A 127 -11.15 -1.06 0.45
N SER A 128 -10.54 0.00 0.98
CA SER A 128 -9.10 0.13 1.09
C SER A 128 -8.66 0.20 2.55
N TRP A 129 -7.79 -0.71 2.96
CA TRP A 129 -7.07 -0.60 4.23
C TRP A 129 -5.78 0.18 3.98
N THR A 130 -5.67 1.36 4.61
CA THR A 130 -4.69 2.39 4.25
C THR A 130 -4.34 3.28 5.45
N TYR A 131 -3.61 4.36 5.23
CA TYR A 131 -3.13 5.38 6.18
C TYR A 131 -2.02 4.89 7.11
N ASN A 132 -2.21 3.82 7.86
CA ASN A 132 -1.17 3.06 8.55
C ASN A 132 -0.90 1.73 7.81
N GLU A 133 -0.20 0.80 8.43
CA GLU A 133 0.11 -0.50 7.80
C GLU A 133 -1.03 -1.51 7.98
N PRO A 134 -1.72 -1.96 6.92
CA PRO A 134 -2.80 -2.93 7.05
C PRO A 134 -2.35 -4.34 7.48
N THR A 135 -1.13 -4.75 7.18
CA THR A 135 -0.60 -6.06 7.58
C THR A 135 -0.76 -6.30 9.07
N ILE A 136 -0.48 -5.31 9.91
CA ILE A 136 -0.55 -5.50 11.37
C ILE A 136 -1.96 -5.61 11.92
N TRP A 137 -2.96 -5.27 11.12
CA TRP A 137 -4.40 -5.34 11.42
C TRP A 137 -5.06 -6.62 10.93
N HIS A 138 -4.33 -7.49 10.32
CA HIS A 138 -4.58 -8.71 9.55
C HIS A 138 -5.97 -9.36 9.74
N GLU A 139 -6.35 -9.64 10.99
CA GLU A 139 -7.60 -10.35 11.33
C GLU A 139 -8.85 -9.59 10.87
N TYR A 140 -8.82 -8.27 10.99
CA TYR A 140 -9.96 -7.42 10.63
C TYR A 140 -10.12 -7.28 9.10
N PRO A 141 -9.10 -6.92 8.32
CA PRO A 141 -9.17 -6.97 6.87
C PRO A 141 -9.55 -8.34 6.31
N LEU A 142 -9.04 -9.45 6.87
CA LEU A 142 -9.36 -10.79 6.42
C LEU A 142 -10.86 -11.10 6.55
N GLU A 143 -11.47 -10.77 7.69
CA GLU A 143 -12.89 -10.99 7.95
C GLU A 143 -13.74 -10.04 7.11
N MET A 144 -13.45 -8.73 7.15
CA MET A 144 -14.18 -7.72 6.39
C MET A 144 -14.06 -7.89 4.87
N GLY A 145 -12.86 -8.24 4.38
CA GLY A 145 -12.61 -8.45 2.96
C GLY A 145 -13.36 -9.67 2.41
N THR A 146 -13.44 -10.73 3.21
CA THR A 146 -14.28 -11.90 2.86
C THR A 146 -15.74 -11.52 2.69
N LEU A 147 -16.27 -10.64 3.55
CA LEU A 147 -17.64 -10.11 3.41
C LEU A 147 -17.77 -9.15 2.23
N ALA A 148 -16.75 -8.28 2.02
CA ALA A 148 -16.71 -7.34 0.89
C ALA A 148 -16.77 -8.06 -0.46
N LYS A 149 -15.99 -9.14 -0.63
CA LYS A 149 -16.04 -9.99 -1.84
C LYS A 149 -17.42 -10.56 -2.09
N LYS A 150 -18.10 -11.08 -1.05
CA LYS A 150 -19.49 -11.58 -1.16
C LYS A 150 -20.48 -10.48 -1.53
N ALA A 151 -20.18 -9.24 -1.18
CA ALA A 151 -20.98 -8.06 -1.49
C ALA A 151 -20.63 -7.42 -2.86
N GLY A 152 -19.71 -8.02 -3.64
CA GLY A 152 -19.27 -7.51 -4.93
C GLY A 152 -18.37 -6.29 -4.86
N LEU A 153 -17.71 -6.03 -3.71
CA LEU A 153 -16.77 -4.93 -3.54
C LEU A 153 -15.33 -5.40 -3.77
N GLY A 154 -14.55 -4.59 -4.45
CA GLY A 154 -13.10 -4.77 -4.56
C GLY A 154 -12.40 -4.53 -3.22
N THR A 155 -11.22 -5.11 -3.04
CA THR A 155 -10.45 -5.04 -1.79
C THR A 155 -9.01 -4.63 -2.06
N VAL A 156 -8.52 -3.68 -1.29
CA VAL A 156 -7.24 -3.01 -1.56
C VAL A 156 -6.38 -2.90 -0.30
N TYR A 157 -5.13 -3.32 -0.38
CA TYR A 157 -4.07 -2.95 0.56
C TYR A 157 -3.25 -1.80 0.01
N VAL A 158 -3.07 -0.78 0.85
CA VAL A 158 -2.07 0.28 0.68
C VAL A 158 -1.00 0.02 1.74
N THR A 159 0.09 -0.64 1.36
CA THR A 159 0.99 -1.32 2.28
C THR A 159 2.46 -1.01 2.04
N ASN A 160 3.29 -1.21 3.07
CA ASN A 160 4.73 -1.22 2.94
C ASN A 160 5.32 -2.58 2.49
N GLY A 161 4.46 -3.59 2.31
CA GLY A 161 4.84 -4.89 1.80
C GLY A 161 5.65 -5.79 2.74
N TYR A 162 5.82 -5.47 4.02
CA TYR A 162 6.66 -6.25 4.94
C TYR A 162 5.93 -7.45 5.57
N ILE A 163 4.93 -7.97 4.89
CA ILE A 163 4.13 -9.14 5.25
C ILE A 163 4.92 -10.44 5.00
N THR A 164 4.70 -11.48 5.79
CA THR A 164 5.29 -12.80 5.51
C THR A 164 4.51 -13.55 4.43
N GLU A 165 5.15 -14.54 3.81
CA GLU A 165 4.54 -15.39 2.79
C GLU A 165 3.24 -16.04 3.30
N ASP A 166 3.28 -16.72 4.46
CA ASP A 166 2.12 -17.41 5.02
C ASP A 166 0.94 -16.45 5.25
N ALA A 167 1.23 -15.27 5.78
CA ALA A 167 0.21 -14.26 6.04
C ALA A 167 -0.37 -13.69 4.72
N LEU A 168 0.45 -13.50 3.69
CA LEU A 168 -0.02 -13.02 2.38
C LEU A 168 -0.86 -14.08 1.66
N ARG A 169 -0.46 -15.35 1.71
CA ARG A 169 -1.25 -16.46 1.16
C ARG A 169 -2.62 -16.60 1.83
N GLU A 170 -2.72 -16.30 3.13
CA GLU A 170 -3.99 -16.28 3.84
C GLU A 170 -4.95 -15.19 3.31
N LEU A 171 -4.43 -14.10 2.76
CA LEU A 171 -5.20 -13.02 2.17
C LEU A 171 -5.61 -13.27 0.70
N ALA A 172 -4.97 -14.23 0.00
CA ALA A 172 -5.09 -14.40 -1.45
C ALA A 172 -6.53 -14.55 -1.95
N GLY A 173 -7.41 -15.19 -1.18
CA GLY A 173 -8.83 -15.37 -1.58
C GLY A 173 -9.69 -14.12 -1.43
N MET A 174 -9.19 -13.09 -0.76
CA MET A 174 -9.98 -11.89 -0.44
C MET A 174 -9.33 -10.58 -0.89
N LEU A 175 -8.04 -10.54 -1.21
CA LEU A 175 -7.33 -9.32 -1.58
C LEU A 175 -7.15 -9.22 -3.09
N ASP A 176 -7.70 -8.16 -3.70
CA ASP A 176 -7.66 -7.97 -5.16
C ASP A 176 -6.50 -7.10 -5.61
N ALA A 177 -6.15 -6.06 -4.83
CA ALA A 177 -5.09 -5.14 -5.19
C ALA A 177 -4.10 -4.91 -4.05
N PHE A 178 -2.82 -5.01 -4.36
CA PHE A 178 -1.69 -4.82 -3.47
C PHE A 178 -0.88 -3.62 -3.97
N ARG A 179 -1.24 -2.42 -3.49
CA ARG A 179 -0.51 -1.20 -3.78
C ARG A 179 0.62 -1.07 -2.77
N VAL A 180 1.85 -1.25 -3.23
CA VAL A 180 3.03 -1.35 -2.38
C VAL A 180 3.90 -0.11 -2.46
N ASP A 181 4.35 0.38 -1.30
CA ASP A 181 5.39 1.39 -1.22
C ASP A 181 6.78 0.72 -1.24
N ILE A 182 7.49 0.75 -2.37
CA ILE A 182 8.93 0.48 -2.40
C ILE A 182 9.65 1.79 -2.09
N LYS A 183 10.07 1.94 -0.82
CA LYS A 183 10.54 3.21 -0.27
C LYS A 183 11.88 3.68 -0.86
N ALA A 184 12.74 2.73 -1.20
CA ALA A 184 14.05 2.90 -1.82
C ALA A 184 14.48 1.57 -2.42
N PHE A 185 15.53 1.57 -3.23
CA PHE A 185 16.06 0.33 -3.80
C PHE A 185 17.41 -0.09 -3.20
N THR A 186 17.66 0.33 -1.96
CA THR A 186 18.84 -0.04 -1.16
C THR A 186 18.41 -0.53 0.23
N ASP A 187 19.05 -1.61 0.72
CA ASP A 187 18.80 -2.12 2.08
C ASP A 187 19.30 -1.13 3.15
N GLU A 188 20.29 -0.33 2.83
CA GLU A 188 20.82 0.69 3.73
C GLU A 188 19.75 1.71 4.10
N PHE A 189 19.00 2.23 3.11
CA PHE A 189 17.87 3.14 3.34
C PHE A 189 16.80 2.46 4.22
N TYR A 190 16.40 1.23 3.88
CA TYR A 190 15.40 0.50 4.66
C TYR A 190 15.80 0.34 6.12
N ARG A 191 17.07 -0.03 6.40
CA ARG A 191 17.53 -0.20 7.77
C ARG A 191 17.59 1.11 8.54
N LYS A 192 18.14 2.17 7.92
CA LYS A 192 18.39 3.45 8.59
C LYS A 192 17.12 4.28 8.73
N VAL A 193 16.31 4.37 7.67
CA VAL A 193 15.18 5.29 7.57
C VAL A 193 13.85 4.63 7.93
N CYS A 194 13.67 3.34 7.58
CA CYS A 194 12.41 2.63 7.77
C CYS A 194 12.42 1.66 8.96
N GLY A 195 13.61 1.24 9.43
CA GLY A 195 13.77 0.25 10.49
C GLY A 195 13.38 -1.17 10.04
N ALA A 196 13.66 -1.52 8.77
CA ALA A 196 13.28 -2.77 8.12
C ALA A 196 14.34 -3.23 7.10
N HIS A 197 14.02 -4.17 6.23
CA HIS A 197 14.85 -4.65 5.13
C HIS A 197 14.11 -4.58 3.80
N LEU A 198 14.83 -4.36 2.70
CA LEU A 198 14.27 -4.26 1.35
C LEU A 198 13.76 -5.62 0.84
N GLN A 199 14.57 -6.67 0.93
CA GLN A 199 14.29 -7.95 0.29
C GLN A 199 12.89 -8.52 0.62
N PRO A 200 12.43 -8.54 1.89
CA PRO A 200 11.08 -9.01 2.21
C PRO A 200 9.94 -8.26 1.51
N VAL A 201 10.14 -6.97 1.19
CA VAL A 201 9.16 -6.17 0.45
C VAL A 201 9.12 -6.60 -1.01
N LEU A 202 10.27 -6.86 -1.61
CA LEU A 202 10.38 -7.36 -2.97
C LEU A 202 9.75 -8.76 -3.10
N ASP A 203 10.08 -9.66 -2.18
CA ASP A 203 9.56 -11.05 -2.15
C ASP A 203 8.03 -11.07 -2.04
N SER A 204 7.46 -10.27 -1.13
CA SER A 204 6.01 -10.19 -0.95
C SER A 204 5.30 -9.57 -2.16
N THR A 205 5.93 -8.63 -2.86
CA THR A 205 5.37 -8.01 -4.07
C THR A 205 5.32 -9.01 -5.23
N ILE A 206 6.37 -9.82 -5.42
CA ILE A 206 6.38 -10.91 -6.40
C ILE A 206 5.29 -11.92 -6.07
N LEU A 207 5.23 -12.38 -4.81
CA LEU A 207 4.23 -13.34 -4.36
C LEU A 207 2.80 -12.81 -4.54
N ALA A 208 2.54 -11.54 -4.23
CA ALA A 208 1.21 -10.93 -4.44
C ALA A 208 0.79 -11.00 -5.91
N ARG A 209 1.71 -10.74 -6.86
CA ARG A 209 1.46 -10.91 -8.29
C ARG A 209 1.19 -12.38 -8.67
N GLU A 210 1.99 -13.31 -8.16
CA GLU A 210 1.80 -14.76 -8.40
C GLU A 210 0.44 -15.26 -7.89
N LEU A 211 -0.05 -14.67 -6.79
CA LEU A 211 -1.36 -14.94 -6.21
C LEU A 211 -2.52 -14.26 -6.98
N GLY A 212 -2.22 -13.55 -8.07
CA GLY A 212 -3.21 -12.91 -8.94
C GLY A 212 -3.70 -11.54 -8.49
N MET A 213 -3.06 -10.91 -7.53
CA MET A 213 -3.41 -9.55 -7.10
C MET A 213 -2.93 -8.52 -8.12
N HIS A 214 -3.72 -7.47 -8.33
CA HIS A 214 -3.27 -6.30 -9.08
C HIS A 214 -2.18 -5.55 -8.32
N ILE A 215 -1.07 -5.23 -8.99
CA ILE A 215 0.07 -4.55 -8.37
C ILE A 215 0.23 -3.15 -8.93
N GLU A 216 0.33 -2.15 -8.04
CA GLU A 216 0.88 -0.83 -8.38
C GLU A 216 1.93 -0.44 -7.35
N ILE A 217 3.02 0.15 -7.82
CA ILE A 217 4.17 0.52 -6.99
C ILE A 217 4.18 2.03 -6.78
N VAL A 218 4.45 2.45 -5.55
CA VAL A 218 4.73 3.85 -5.23
C VAL A 218 6.15 3.96 -4.69
N ASN A 219 6.92 4.87 -5.30
CA ASN A 219 8.23 5.27 -4.83
C ASN A 219 8.20 6.77 -4.46
N LEU A 220 8.26 7.07 -3.17
CA LEU A 220 8.39 8.43 -2.67
C LEU A 220 9.84 8.88 -2.81
N MET A 221 10.12 9.73 -3.78
CA MET A 221 11.48 10.19 -4.07
C MET A 221 11.92 11.28 -3.10
N ILE A 222 12.96 11.02 -2.33
CA ILE A 222 13.50 11.94 -1.31
C ILE A 222 14.86 12.46 -1.78
N PRO A 223 15.01 13.79 -1.98
CA PRO A 223 16.24 14.37 -2.51
C PRO A 223 17.50 13.98 -1.74
N GLY A 224 18.47 13.43 -2.47
CA GLY A 224 19.76 13.01 -1.93
C GLY A 224 19.78 11.70 -1.13
N LEU A 225 18.62 11.00 -1.05
CA LEU A 225 18.52 9.75 -0.31
C LEU A 225 18.17 8.54 -1.18
N ASN A 226 17.19 8.66 -2.09
CA ASN A 226 16.71 7.59 -2.96
C ASN A 226 16.32 8.09 -4.37
N ASP A 227 16.80 9.26 -4.79
CA ASP A 227 16.43 9.92 -6.03
C ASP A 227 17.50 9.87 -7.12
N SER A 228 18.55 9.05 -6.95
CA SER A 228 19.60 8.92 -7.95
C SER A 228 19.10 8.21 -9.23
N PRO A 229 19.69 8.51 -10.40
CA PRO A 229 19.38 7.78 -11.64
C PRO A 229 19.64 6.27 -11.53
N GLU A 230 20.72 5.88 -10.87
CA GLU A 230 21.12 4.48 -10.70
C GLU A 230 20.12 3.71 -9.85
N GLU A 231 19.58 4.33 -8.78
CA GLU A 231 18.57 3.70 -7.93
C GLU A 231 17.22 3.60 -8.65
N THR A 232 16.86 4.62 -9.45
CA THR A 232 15.69 4.58 -10.33
C THR A 232 15.80 3.45 -11.36
N GLU A 233 16.98 3.31 -12.00
CA GLU A 233 17.24 2.24 -12.97
C GLU A 233 17.12 0.85 -12.32
N ALA A 234 17.70 0.67 -11.13
CA ALA A 234 17.65 -0.59 -10.41
C ALA A 234 16.20 -0.99 -10.05
N LEU A 235 15.40 -0.03 -9.55
CA LEU A 235 13.98 -0.26 -9.28
C LEU A 235 13.22 -0.67 -10.55
N ILE A 236 13.39 0.07 -11.65
CA ILE A 236 12.63 -0.19 -12.89
C ILE A 236 13.07 -1.49 -13.54
N SER A 237 14.38 -1.80 -13.55
CA SER A 237 14.89 -3.08 -14.05
C SER A 237 14.29 -4.26 -13.30
N TRP A 238 14.21 -4.17 -11.97
CA TRP A 238 13.57 -5.18 -11.14
C TRP A 238 12.06 -5.31 -11.45
N VAL A 239 11.36 -4.19 -11.64
CA VAL A 239 9.93 -4.21 -12.02
C VAL A 239 9.73 -4.93 -13.35
N LEU A 240 10.53 -4.58 -14.36
CA LEU A 240 10.45 -5.19 -15.70
C LEU A 240 10.73 -6.70 -15.65
N GLU A 241 11.72 -7.12 -14.87
CA GLU A 241 12.12 -8.53 -14.73
C GLU A 241 11.07 -9.37 -14.01
N HIS A 242 10.50 -8.86 -12.90
CA HIS A 242 9.66 -9.68 -12.01
C HIS A 242 8.16 -9.41 -12.15
N LEU A 243 7.76 -8.21 -12.57
CA LEU A 243 6.37 -7.80 -12.63
C LEU A 243 5.89 -7.46 -14.05
N GLY A 244 6.82 -7.20 -14.96
CA GLY A 244 6.55 -6.89 -16.36
C GLY A 244 6.25 -5.43 -16.65
N PRO A 245 6.26 -5.06 -17.97
CA PRO A 245 6.23 -3.67 -18.42
C PRO A 245 4.89 -2.95 -18.15
N ASP A 246 3.82 -3.70 -17.92
CA ASP A 246 2.47 -3.14 -17.68
C ASP A 246 2.21 -2.78 -16.21
N THR A 247 3.18 -3.00 -15.33
CA THR A 247 3.03 -2.67 -13.91
C THR A 247 3.15 -1.17 -13.71
N PRO A 248 2.12 -0.47 -13.16
CA PRO A 248 2.21 0.96 -12.91
C PRO A 248 3.19 1.29 -11.80
N VAL A 249 4.04 2.30 -12.03
CA VAL A 249 4.99 2.82 -11.04
C VAL A 249 4.78 4.32 -10.87
N HIS A 250 4.51 4.74 -9.63
CA HIS A 250 4.26 6.12 -9.27
C HIS A 250 5.48 6.73 -8.58
N PHE A 251 6.17 7.65 -9.25
CA PHE A 251 7.21 8.49 -8.66
C PHE A 251 6.55 9.69 -8.00
N THR A 252 6.55 9.73 -6.66
CA THR A 252 5.81 10.75 -5.91
C THR A 252 6.76 11.73 -5.23
N ALA A 253 6.38 13.02 -5.23
CA ALA A 253 7.16 14.05 -4.58
C ALA A 253 7.09 13.93 -3.06
N PHE A 254 8.26 13.96 -2.42
CA PHE A 254 8.41 14.11 -0.98
C PHE A 254 8.23 15.58 -0.59
N HIS A 255 7.68 15.83 0.58
CA HIS A 255 7.78 17.08 1.32
C HIS A 255 8.23 16.81 2.75
N PRO A 256 8.97 17.73 3.38
CA PRO A 256 9.44 17.57 4.76
C PRO A 256 8.29 17.32 5.73
N ASP A 257 8.40 16.27 6.55
CA ASP A 257 7.42 15.91 7.56
C ASP A 257 8.07 15.07 8.68
N TYR A 258 7.43 15.03 9.83
CA TYR A 258 7.78 14.28 11.03
C TYR A 258 9.24 14.50 11.46
N GLN A 259 10.09 13.48 11.36
CA GLN A 259 11.51 13.54 11.75
C GLN A 259 12.44 13.90 10.58
N MET A 260 11.92 13.88 9.34
CA MET A 260 12.70 14.18 8.13
C MET A 260 12.39 15.59 7.63
N THR A 261 13.03 16.57 8.23
CA THR A 261 12.85 18.00 7.91
C THR A 261 14.03 18.61 7.14
N GLY A 262 15.14 17.86 7.02
CA GLY A 262 16.38 18.34 6.39
C GLY A 262 16.30 18.45 4.86
N PRO A 263 15.90 17.39 4.11
CA PRO A 263 15.72 17.50 2.67
C PRO A 263 14.57 18.45 2.35
N GLY A 264 14.74 19.29 1.31
CA GLY A 264 13.64 20.05 0.74
C GLY A 264 12.63 19.17 0.00
N PRO A 265 11.48 19.74 -0.47
CA PRO A 265 10.54 19.01 -1.30
C PRO A 265 11.20 18.57 -2.61
N THR A 266 10.75 17.44 -3.15
CA THR A 266 11.30 16.90 -4.40
C THR A 266 11.03 17.85 -5.56
N PRO A 267 12.07 18.29 -6.30
CA PRO A 267 11.87 19.08 -7.51
C PRO A 267 11.11 18.27 -8.57
N VAL A 268 10.17 18.90 -9.28
CA VAL A 268 9.41 18.25 -10.36
C VAL A 268 10.33 17.67 -11.42
N ALA A 269 11.44 18.35 -11.73
CA ALA A 269 12.44 17.89 -12.70
C ALA A 269 13.07 16.53 -12.32
N THR A 270 13.19 16.22 -11.01
CA THR A 270 13.65 14.90 -10.53
C THR A 270 12.64 13.81 -10.90
N LEU A 271 11.35 14.05 -10.67
CA LEU A 271 10.28 13.12 -11.02
C LEU A 271 10.16 12.93 -12.54
N GLU A 272 10.25 14.03 -13.30
CA GLU A 272 10.23 13.95 -14.77
C GLU A 272 11.43 13.18 -15.33
N ARG A 273 12.61 13.29 -14.71
CA ARG A 273 13.77 12.48 -15.07
C ARG A 273 13.48 10.99 -14.83
N ALA A 274 12.97 10.62 -13.65
CA ALA A 274 12.62 9.24 -13.32
C ALA A 274 11.56 8.69 -14.28
N TYR A 275 10.55 9.49 -14.62
CA TYR A 275 9.53 9.11 -15.61
C TYR A 275 10.15 8.81 -16.98
N ARG A 276 11.00 9.72 -17.51
CA ARG A 276 11.65 9.52 -18.80
C ARG A 276 12.53 8.27 -18.80
N GLN A 277 13.35 8.12 -17.76
CA GLN A 277 14.22 6.95 -17.60
C GLN A 277 13.41 5.65 -17.56
N ALA A 278 12.28 5.60 -16.85
CA ALA A 278 11.40 4.45 -16.80
C ALA A 278 10.80 4.13 -18.20
N ARG A 279 10.38 5.14 -18.94
CA ARG A 279 9.90 4.97 -20.32
C ARG A 279 10.99 4.46 -21.26
N ASP A 280 12.20 5.02 -21.16
CA ASP A 280 13.35 4.64 -21.99
C ASP A 280 13.79 3.18 -21.72
N LEU A 281 13.64 2.70 -20.48
CA LEU A 281 13.87 1.31 -20.08
C LEU A 281 12.76 0.34 -20.53
N GLY A 282 11.60 0.86 -20.97
CA GLY A 282 10.51 0.03 -21.48
C GLY A 282 9.31 -0.12 -20.56
N LEU A 283 9.25 0.60 -19.43
CA LEU A 283 8.04 0.60 -18.59
C LEU A 283 6.90 1.34 -19.29
N HIS A 284 5.72 0.72 -19.38
CA HIS A 284 4.59 1.29 -20.10
C HIS A 284 3.88 2.39 -19.30
N TYR A 285 3.79 2.27 -17.99
CA TYR A 285 2.95 3.11 -17.14
C TYR A 285 3.68 3.73 -15.94
N PRO A 286 4.72 4.56 -16.16
CA PRO A 286 5.23 5.44 -15.12
C PRO A 286 4.30 6.63 -14.93
N TYR A 287 4.16 7.09 -13.69
CA TYR A 287 3.34 8.24 -13.29
C TYR A 287 4.11 9.17 -12.37
N LEU A 288 3.73 10.45 -12.36
CA LEU A 288 4.10 11.39 -11.32
C LEU A 288 2.97 11.48 -10.30
N GLY A 289 3.33 11.75 -9.03
CA GLY A 289 2.36 11.97 -7.97
C GLY A 289 2.83 13.03 -6.98
N ASN A 290 1.91 13.53 -6.17
CA ASN A 290 2.12 14.66 -5.25
C ASN A 290 2.61 15.94 -5.97
N VAL A 291 2.30 16.11 -7.24
CA VAL A 291 2.54 17.31 -8.05
C VAL A 291 1.20 17.83 -8.53
N PHE A 292 1.01 19.15 -8.51
CA PHE A 292 -0.30 19.73 -8.82
C PHE A 292 -0.56 19.75 -10.32
N MET A 293 -1.64 19.06 -10.76
CA MET A 293 -2.17 19.07 -12.14
C MET A 293 -1.12 18.80 -13.22
N HIS A 294 -0.25 17.84 -13.01
CA HIS A 294 0.78 17.51 -13.97
C HIS A 294 0.25 16.52 -15.02
N ARG A 295 0.55 16.79 -16.32
CA ARG A 295 0.10 15.92 -17.43
C ARG A 295 0.50 14.44 -17.29
N LEU A 296 1.62 14.16 -16.61
CA LEU A 296 2.14 12.80 -16.40
C LEU A 296 1.44 12.03 -15.23
N GLU A 297 0.35 12.58 -14.67
CA GLU A 297 -0.63 11.83 -13.86
C GLU A 297 -1.68 11.14 -14.75
N SER A 298 -1.75 11.47 -16.04
CA SER A 298 -2.70 10.90 -16.99
C SER A 298 -2.15 9.62 -17.64
N THR A 299 -3.04 8.71 -18.04
CA THR A 299 -2.68 7.47 -18.72
C THR A 299 -2.63 7.69 -20.23
N TYR A 300 -1.52 7.33 -20.83
CA TYR A 300 -1.29 7.40 -22.29
C TYR A 300 -1.11 5.99 -22.85
N CYS A 301 -1.54 5.79 -24.10
CA CYS A 301 -1.32 4.55 -24.81
C CYS A 301 0.20 4.27 -24.93
N PRO A 302 0.69 3.11 -24.51
CA PRO A 302 2.13 2.81 -24.55
C PRO A 302 2.66 2.71 -25.98
N ALA A 303 1.82 2.33 -26.95
CA ALA A 303 2.20 2.15 -28.34
C ALA A 303 2.17 3.46 -29.16
N CYS A 304 1.13 4.31 -29.02
CA CYS A 304 0.96 5.48 -29.88
C CYS A 304 0.95 6.83 -29.16
N GLY A 305 1.01 6.85 -27.81
CA GLY A 305 1.04 8.08 -27.02
C GLY A 305 -0.30 8.82 -26.92
N THR A 306 -1.40 8.25 -27.42
CA THR A 306 -2.74 8.87 -27.32
C THR A 306 -3.18 8.93 -25.85
N LEU A 307 -3.74 10.07 -25.43
CA LEU A 307 -4.32 10.24 -24.08
C LEU A 307 -5.55 9.34 -23.92
N LEU A 308 -5.52 8.44 -22.93
CA LEU A 308 -6.55 7.42 -22.68
C LEU A 308 -7.42 7.74 -21.46
N ILE A 309 -6.78 8.06 -20.33
CA ILE A 309 -7.46 8.47 -19.10
C ILE A 309 -6.81 9.77 -18.65
N GLU A 310 -7.57 10.84 -18.74
CA GLU A 310 -7.12 12.16 -18.31
C GLU A 310 -7.36 12.31 -16.82
N ARG A 311 -6.33 12.77 -16.08
CA ARG A 311 -6.44 13.04 -14.66
C ARG A 311 -6.19 14.49 -14.32
N HIS A 312 -7.07 15.04 -13.49
CA HIS A 312 -6.94 16.35 -12.87
C HIS A 312 -7.12 16.19 -11.36
N GLY A 313 -6.02 16.22 -10.62
CA GLY A 313 -6.00 15.83 -9.22
C GLY A 313 -6.46 14.36 -9.08
N PHE A 314 -7.54 14.13 -8.34
CA PHE A 314 -8.08 12.78 -8.13
C PHE A 314 -9.29 12.44 -9.02
N SER A 315 -9.60 13.26 -10.00
CA SER A 315 -10.66 12.98 -10.99
C SER A 315 -10.07 12.30 -12.20
N ALA A 316 -10.68 11.21 -12.66
CA ALA A 316 -10.30 10.50 -13.87
C ALA A 316 -11.43 10.60 -14.91
N THR A 317 -11.05 10.88 -16.16
CA THR A 317 -11.98 10.96 -17.29
C THR A 317 -11.46 10.10 -18.44
N PHE A 318 -12.24 9.09 -18.81
CA PHE A 318 -11.93 8.24 -19.97
C PHE A 318 -12.07 9.05 -21.27
N ARG A 319 -11.11 8.92 -22.18
CA ARG A 319 -11.03 9.67 -23.44
C ARG A 319 -11.08 8.73 -24.64
N ASN A 320 -9.95 8.26 -25.09
CA ASN A 320 -9.80 7.49 -26.32
C ASN A 320 -9.69 5.98 -26.01
N LEU A 321 -10.63 5.46 -25.24
CA LEU A 321 -10.78 4.05 -24.90
C LEU A 321 -12.16 3.51 -25.34
N SER A 322 -12.16 2.29 -25.91
CA SER A 322 -13.36 1.49 -26.15
C SER A 322 -13.16 0.14 -25.46
N GLY A 323 -13.81 -0.05 -24.30
CA GLY A 323 -13.40 -1.10 -23.37
C GLY A 323 -11.93 -0.93 -23.03
N HIS A 324 -11.14 -1.98 -23.15
CA HIS A 324 -9.70 -1.98 -22.88
C HIS A 324 -8.83 -1.60 -24.09
N GLN A 325 -9.39 -1.10 -25.20
CA GLN A 325 -8.63 -0.82 -26.42
C GLN A 325 -8.49 0.68 -26.68
N CYS A 326 -7.28 1.09 -27.06
CA CYS A 326 -7.01 2.41 -27.60
C CYS A 326 -7.75 2.60 -28.92
N THR A 327 -8.62 3.61 -29.02
CA THR A 327 -9.42 3.86 -30.25
C THR A 327 -8.58 4.34 -31.43
N HIS A 328 -7.34 4.79 -31.18
CA HIS A 328 -6.43 5.28 -32.24
C HIS A 328 -5.63 4.16 -32.90
N CYS A 329 -5.08 3.21 -32.12
CA CYS A 329 -4.17 2.17 -32.66
C CYS A 329 -4.58 0.74 -32.34
N GLY A 330 -5.64 0.51 -31.52
CA GLY A 330 -6.13 -0.82 -31.15
C GLY A 330 -5.33 -1.50 -30.03
N GLU A 331 -4.30 -0.86 -29.48
CA GLU A 331 -3.49 -1.41 -28.38
C GLU A 331 -4.37 -1.74 -27.17
N THR A 332 -4.14 -2.90 -26.56
CA THR A 332 -4.86 -3.33 -25.35
C THR A 332 -4.21 -2.74 -24.10
N ILE A 333 -5.01 -2.09 -23.28
CA ILE A 333 -4.56 -1.40 -22.07
C ILE A 333 -4.84 -2.24 -20.85
N ALA A 334 -3.81 -2.54 -20.07
CA ALA A 334 -3.91 -3.34 -18.86
C ALA A 334 -4.47 -2.49 -17.70
N TYR A 335 -5.75 -2.64 -17.39
CA TYR A 335 -6.37 -2.14 -16.15
C TYR A 335 -7.53 -3.05 -15.73
N VAL A 336 -7.97 -2.92 -14.48
CA VAL A 336 -9.10 -3.65 -13.88
C VAL A 336 -10.27 -2.69 -13.71
N ASP A 337 -11.47 -3.07 -14.16
CA ASP A 337 -12.73 -2.32 -14.08
C ASP A 337 -13.84 -3.10 -13.32
#